data_46a81012fa06a379aa44d864c87b5e45
#
_entry.id   46a81012fa06a379aa44d864c87b5e45
#
_cell.length_a   1.000
_cell.length_b   1.000
_cell.length_c   1.000
_cell.angle_alpha   90.00
_cell.angle_beta   90.00
_cell.angle_gamma   90.00
#
_symmetry.space_group_name_H-M   'P 1'
#
loop_
_entity.id
_entity.type
_entity.pdbx_description
1 polymer ?
#
loop_
_entity_poly.entity_id
_entity_poly.type
_entity_poly.pdbx_seq_one_letter_code
_entity_poly.pdbx_strand_id
1 'polypeptide(L)'
;MTNIKKRHRKRGIKMRAPFQILSVPYRFIENELYFCVFRRADSDVWQFIAGGGEDNEKPIETALREIKEETGVTAEKLTELKSVAFVPAEVVAENIRVHWNKNIFVIPEYSFAFECNADPTISREHSEYKWLPYDTARKLLKWDSNKVAMYEIMCRLRNNE
;
A
#
# COMPACT_ATOMS: atom_id res chain seq x y z
N MET A 1 16.58 2.20 -48.10
CA MET A 1 17.11 2.34 -46.72
C MET A 1 16.20 3.28 -45.95
N THR A 2 15.28 2.73 -45.19
CA THR A 2 14.24 3.49 -44.49
C THR A 2 14.68 3.63 -43.02
N ASN A 3 15.03 4.84 -42.66
CA ASN A 3 15.45 5.24 -41.31
C ASN A 3 14.25 5.23 -40.37
N ILE A 4 14.08 4.16 -39.56
CA ILE A 4 13.08 4.12 -38.50
C ILE A 4 13.68 4.87 -37.31
N LYS A 5 13.34 6.15 -37.18
CA LYS A 5 13.59 6.93 -35.97
C LYS A 5 12.75 6.33 -34.83
N LYS A 6 13.41 5.60 -33.92
CA LYS A 6 12.83 5.25 -32.63
C LYS A 6 12.45 6.52 -31.90
N ARG A 7 11.14 6.85 -31.87
CA ARG A 7 10.60 7.89 -30.99
C ARG A 7 10.76 7.41 -29.55
N HIS A 8 11.73 7.93 -28.86
CA HIS A 8 11.78 7.86 -27.40
C HIS A 8 10.56 8.63 -26.89
N ARG A 9 9.52 7.92 -26.47
CA ARG A 9 8.44 8.50 -25.67
C ARG A 9 9.09 9.03 -24.40
N LYS A 10 9.23 10.35 -24.27
CA LYS A 10 9.47 10.99 -22.98
C LYS A 10 8.39 10.47 -22.04
N ARG A 11 8.76 9.69 -21.00
CA ARG A 11 7.84 9.37 -19.91
C ARG A 11 7.42 10.71 -19.32
N GLY A 12 6.14 11.08 -19.47
CA GLY A 12 5.59 12.28 -18.86
C GLY A 12 5.81 12.24 -17.36
N ILE A 13 5.95 13.42 -16.73
CA ILE A 13 6.04 13.54 -15.27
C ILE A 13 4.73 13.05 -14.70
N LYS A 14 4.78 12.04 -13.80
CA LYS A 14 3.61 11.52 -13.09
C LYS A 14 3.20 12.51 -12.01
N MET A 15 1.90 12.77 -11.93
CA MET A 15 1.30 13.70 -10.97
C MET A 15 0.73 12.92 -9.78
N ARG A 16 1.08 13.31 -8.56
CA ARG A 16 0.52 12.71 -7.34
C ARG A 16 -0.98 13.03 -7.25
N ALA A 17 -1.81 12.00 -7.17
CA ALA A 17 -3.24 12.13 -6.93
C ALA A 17 -3.54 12.34 -5.43
N PRO A 18 -4.66 13.02 -5.08
CA PRO A 18 -5.00 13.33 -3.69
C PRO A 18 -5.67 12.17 -2.96
N PHE A 19 -5.05 11.01 -2.98
CA PHE A 19 -5.40 9.84 -2.19
C PHE A 19 -4.18 8.95 -2.00
N GLN A 20 -4.26 8.04 -1.06
CA GLN A 20 -3.29 6.98 -0.88
C GLN A 20 -3.98 5.64 -0.61
N ILE A 21 -3.21 4.57 -0.69
CA ILE A 21 -3.68 3.23 -0.40
C ILE A 21 -2.89 2.60 0.74
N LEU A 22 -3.51 1.62 1.35
CA LEU A 22 -2.94 0.70 2.29
C LEU A 22 -3.22 -0.71 1.79
N SER A 23 -2.21 -1.55 1.66
CA SER A 23 -2.37 -2.95 1.24
C SER A 23 -1.78 -3.89 2.27
N VAL A 24 -2.58 -4.85 2.70
CA VAL A 24 -2.26 -5.76 3.79
C VAL A 24 -2.04 -7.17 3.27
N PRO A 25 -0.80 -7.66 3.26
CA PRO A 25 -0.51 -9.05 2.94
C PRO A 25 -0.82 -9.95 4.13
N TYR A 26 -1.53 -11.04 3.88
CA TYR A 26 -1.75 -12.08 4.88
C TYR A 26 -1.51 -13.47 4.30
N ARG A 27 -1.27 -14.44 5.16
CA ARG A 27 -1.21 -15.87 4.81
C ARG A 27 -1.54 -16.74 6.02
N PHE A 28 -1.87 -17.98 5.76
CA PHE A 28 -2.04 -18.99 6.80
C PHE A 28 -0.77 -19.82 6.90
N ILE A 29 -0.28 -20.00 8.12
CA ILE A 29 0.82 -20.88 8.47
C ILE A 29 0.28 -21.85 9.52
N GLU A 30 0.22 -23.14 9.20
CA GLU A 30 -0.35 -24.17 10.09
C GLU A 30 -1.74 -23.80 10.63
N ASN A 31 -2.62 -23.31 9.74
CA ASN A 31 -3.99 -22.84 10.04
C ASN A 31 -4.08 -21.58 10.92
N GLU A 32 -2.98 -20.94 11.22
CA GLU A 32 -2.95 -19.66 11.92
C GLU A 32 -2.74 -18.50 10.94
N LEU A 33 -3.45 -17.39 11.15
CA LEU A 33 -3.39 -16.20 10.31
C LEU A 33 -2.19 -15.33 10.68
N TYR A 34 -1.34 -15.06 9.68
CA TYR A 34 -0.17 -14.19 9.77
C TYR A 34 -0.31 -12.99 8.85
N PHE A 35 0.24 -11.86 9.28
CA PHE A 35 0.30 -10.62 8.50
C PHE A 35 1.76 -10.24 8.24
N CYS A 36 2.05 -9.74 7.04
CA CYS A 36 3.36 -9.22 6.73
C CYS A 36 3.45 -7.73 7.04
N VAL A 37 4.31 -7.39 7.98
CA VAL A 37 4.57 -6.01 8.38
C VAL A 37 5.94 -5.57 7.91
N PHE A 38 6.09 -4.29 7.59
CA PHE A 38 7.30 -3.72 6.99
C PHE A 38 7.81 -2.57 7.86
N ARG A 39 9.13 -2.56 8.10
CA ARG A 39 9.80 -1.46 8.78
C ARG A 39 10.28 -0.44 7.76
N ARG A 40 9.95 0.82 7.96
CA ARG A 40 10.44 1.90 7.11
C ARG A 40 11.95 2.03 7.22
N ALA A 41 12.63 2.29 6.08
CA ALA A 41 14.07 2.48 6.05
C ALA A 41 14.52 3.82 6.69
N ASP A 42 13.62 4.84 6.70
CA ASP A 42 13.89 6.17 7.21
C ASP A 42 13.54 6.37 8.70
N SER A 43 12.94 5.37 9.33
CA SER A 43 12.48 5.43 10.73
C SER A 43 12.28 4.03 11.30
N ASP A 44 11.95 3.95 12.59
CA ASP A 44 11.61 2.68 13.27
C ASP A 44 10.11 2.34 13.18
N VAL A 45 9.40 2.95 12.24
CA VAL A 45 7.95 2.74 12.08
C VAL A 45 7.67 1.47 11.30
N TRP A 46 6.83 0.62 11.89
CA TRP A 46 6.27 -0.57 11.25
C TRP A 46 4.87 -0.28 10.71
N GLN A 47 4.64 -0.68 9.48
CA GLN A 47 3.38 -0.46 8.77
C GLN A 47 3.15 -1.53 7.70
N PHE A 48 1.96 -1.52 7.09
CA PHE A 48 1.70 -2.26 5.87
C PHE A 48 2.14 -1.46 4.63
N ILE A 49 1.96 -2.05 3.45
CA ILE A 49 2.29 -1.40 2.18
C ILE A 49 1.43 -0.15 2.02
N ALA A 50 2.04 0.99 1.79
CA ALA A 50 1.35 2.26 1.60
C ALA A 50 1.96 3.02 0.42
N GLY A 51 1.13 3.76 -0.29
CA GLY A 51 1.60 4.59 -1.40
C GLY A 51 0.50 5.46 -1.95
N GLY A 52 0.88 6.43 -2.74
CA GLY A 52 -0.03 7.41 -3.32
C GLY A 52 -0.42 7.11 -4.75
N GLY A 53 -1.63 7.51 -5.11
CA GLY A 53 -2.09 7.45 -6.49
C GLY A 53 -1.27 8.35 -7.41
N GLU A 54 -1.16 7.95 -8.66
CA GLU A 54 -0.48 8.69 -9.72
C GLU A 54 -1.45 8.94 -10.87
N ASP A 55 -1.44 10.17 -11.39
CA ASP A 55 -2.26 10.59 -12.52
C ASP A 55 -3.76 10.24 -12.32
N ASN A 56 -4.32 9.44 -13.22
CA ASN A 56 -5.72 9.02 -13.20
C ASN A 56 -5.91 7.59 -12.67
N GLU A 57 -4.95 7.07 -11.95
CA GLU A 57 -5.09 5.74 -11.34
C GLU A 57 -6.32 5.68 -10.43
N LYS A 58 -7.01 4.55 -10.50
CA LYS A 58 -7.99 4.17 -9.47
C LYS A 58 -7.26 3.60 -8.25
N PRO A 59 -7.84 3.66 -7.05
CA PRO A 59 -7.20 3.11 -5.86
C PRO A 59 -6.70 1.66 -6.01
N ILE A 60 -7.48 0.78 -6.64
CA ILE A 60 -7.05 -0.61 -6.88
C ILE A 60 -5.83 -0.71 -7.80
N GLU A 61 -5.73 0.15 -8.80
CA GLU A 61 -4.57 0.19 -9.72
C GLU A 61 -3.31 0.66 -8.98
N THR A 62 -3.46 1.67 -8.13
CA THR A 62 -2.40 2.14 -7.23
C THR A 62 -1.95 1.02 -6.28
N ALA A 63 -2.89 0.31 -5.68
CA ALA A 63 -2.57 -0.79 -4.77
C ALA A 63 -1.77 -1.90 -5.47
N LEU A 64 -2.18 -2.32 -6.66
CA LEU A 64 -1.47 -3.34 -7.44
C LEU A 64 -0.04 -2.88 -7.80
N ARG A 65 0.12 -1.62 -8.19
CA ARG A 65 1.43 -1.04 -8.53
C ARG A 65 2.34 -0.99 -7.29
N GLU A 66 1.86 -0.45 -6.17
CA GLU A 66 2.63 -0.33 -4.94
C GLU A 66 3.03 -1.70 -4.36
N ILE A 67 2.13 -2.68 -4.39
CA ILE A 67 2.47 -4.05 -3.99
C ILE A 67 3.64 -4.57 -4.81
N LYS A 68 3.60 -4.39 -6.13
CA LYS A 68 4.67 -4.84 -7.02
C LYS A 68 5.98 -4.10 -6.78
N GLU A 69 5.93 -2.79 -6.62
CA GLU A 69 7.11 -1.95 -6.39
C GLU A 69 7.78 -2.24 -5.04
N GLU A 70 6.98 -2.37 -3.98
CA GLU A 70 7.51 -2.53 -2.62
C GLU A 70 7.86 -3.97 -2.24
N THR A 71 7.27 -4.97 -2.89
CA THR A 71 7.45 -6.37 -2.51
C THR A 71 7.92 -7.30 -3.62
N GLY A 72 7.88 -6.84 -4.86
CA GLY A 72 8.14 -7.70 -6.02
C GLY A 72 7.03 -8.70 -6.33
N VAL A 73 5.99 -8.78 -5.48
CA VAL A 73 4.88 -9.71 -5.63
C VAL A 73 3.84 -9.15 -6.58
N THR A 74 3.29 -10.01 -7.44
CA THR A 74 2.09 -9.70 -8.22
C THR A 74 0.88 -10.26 -7.48
N ALA A 75 0.02 -9.37 -6.96
CA ALA A 75 -1.21 -9.79 -6.30
C ALA A 75 -2.23 -10.30 -7.34
N GLU A 76 -2.63 -11.57 -7.23
CA GLU A 76 -3.59 -12.17 -8.16
C GLU A 76 -5.03 -11.77 -7.86
N LYS A 77 -5.36 -11.67 -6.56
CA LYS A 77 -6.68 -11.28 -6.06
C LYS A 77 -6.53 -10.25 -4.97
N LEU A 78 -7.03 -9.06 -5.23
CA LEU A 78 -7.02 -7.96 -4.28
C LEU A 78 -8.44 -7.68 -3.82
N THR A 79 -8.66 -7.72 -2.50
CA THR A 79 -9.96 -7.45 -1.89
C THR A 79 -9.97 -6.03 -1.35
N GLU A 80 -10.93 -5.22 -1.79
CA GLU A 80 -11.18 -3.90 -1.21
C GLU A 80 -11.87 -4.04 0.14
N LEU A 81 -11.32 -3.36 1.15
CA LEU A 81 -11.88 -3.33 2.49
C LEU A 81 -12.86 -2.17 2.66
N LYS A 82 -13.71 -2.25 3.68
CA LYS A 82 -14.57 -1.13 4.09
C LYS A 82 -13.80 -0.07 4.88
N SER A 83 -12.69 -0.46 5.50
CA SER A 83 -11.82 0.45 6.24
C SER A 83 -11.26 1.53 5.34
N VAL A 84 -11.59 2.78 5.65
CA VAL A 84 -11.06 3.98 5.00
C VAL A 84 -10.62 4.93 6.11
N ALA A 85 -9.40 5.43 5.99
CA ALA A 85 -8.90 6.48 6.87
C ALA A 85 -8.74 7.79 6.10
N PHE A 86 -8.67 8.89 6.82
CA PHE A 86 -8.28 10.17 6.27
C PHE A 86 -6.98 10.63 6.92
N VAL A 87 -6.05 11.11 6.12
CA VAL A 87 -4.78 11.63 6.60
C VAL A 87 -4.61 13.09 6.20
N PRO A 88 -3.89 13.90 6.97
CA PRO A 88 -3.62 15.30 6.59
C PRO A 88 -2.94 15.37 5.23
N ALA A 89 -3.36 16.30 4.38
CA ALA A 89 -2.75 16.49 3.05
C ALA A 89 -1.24 16.80 3.14
N GLU A 90 -0.80 17.36 4.24
CA GLU A 90 0.61 17.72 4.51
C GLU A 90 1.55 16.48 4.62
N VAL A 91 1.04 15.25 4.69
CA VAL A 91 1.87 14.04 4.56
C VAL A 91 2.53 13.97 3.17
N VAL A 92 1.98 14.69 2.20
CA VAL A 92 2.57 14.89 0.87
C VAL A 92 3.23 16.27 0.83
N ALA A 93 4.49 16.33 0.41
CA ALA A 93 5.24 17.57 0.35
C ALA A 93 4.53 18.64 -0.50
N GLU A 94 4.62 19.89 -0.08
CA GLU A 94 3.92 21.02 -0.70
C GLU A 94 4.23 21.16 -2.19
N ASN A 95 5.48 21.01 -2.58
CA ASN A 95 5.92 21.09 -3.98
C ASN A 95 5.36 19.96 -4.86
N ILE A 96 4.94 18.83 -4.27
CA ILE A 96 4.33 17.71 -4.99
C ILE A 96 2.83 17.93 -5.15
N ARG A 97 2.17 18.55 -4.17
CA ARG A 97 0.71 18.75 -4.16
C ARG A 97 0.25 20.13 -4.65
N VAL A 98 1.15 20.95 -5.25
CA VAL A 98 0.83 22.30 -5.74
C VAL A 98 -0.30 22.36 -6.75
N HIS A 99 -0.52 21.29 -7.49
CA HIS A 99 -1.58 21.15 -8.50
C HIS A 99 -2.93 20.70 -7.91
N TRP A 100 -2.96 20.34 -6.62
CA TRP A 100 -4.21 19.97 -5.96
C TRP A 100 -5.08 21.21 -5.70
N ASN A 101 -6.41 20.97 -5.62
CA ASN A 101 -7.32 22.01 -5.17
C ASN A 101 -6.89 22.49 -3.77
N LYS A 102 -6.86 23.79 -3.56
CA LYS A 102 -6.43 24.43 -2.29
C LYS A 102 -7.32 24.07 -1.09
N ASN A 103 -8.52 23.55 -1.34
CA ASN A 103 -9.45 23.12 -0.30
C ASN A 103 -9.27 21.66 0.13
N ILE A 104 -8.27 20.97 -0.38
CA ILE A 104 -7.93 19.60 0.04
C ILE A 104 -7.02 19.68 1.27
N PHE A 105 -7.61 19.48 2.44
CA PHE A 105 -6.90 19.49 3.73
C PHE A 105 -6.62 18.09 4.24
N VAL A 106 -7.44 17.11 3.84
CA VAL A 106 -7.28 15.69 4.15
C VAL A 106 -7.46 14.88 2.88
N ILE A 107 -6.78 13.74 2.81
CA ILE A 107 -6.89 12.80 1.71
C ILE A 107 -7.32 11.42 2.22
N PRO A 108 -8.14 10.68 1.47
CA PRO A 108 -8.53 9.33 1.86
C PRO A 108 -7.38 8.34 1.69
N GLU A 109 -7.31 7.37 2.59
CA GLU A 109 -6.50 6.18 2.50
C GLU A 109 -7.41 4.97 2.34
N TYR A 110 -7.45 4.39 1.14
CA TYR A 110 -8.24 3.21 0.82
C TYR A 110 -7.45 1.94 1.14
N SER A 111 -8.11 0.94 1.72
CA SER A 111 -7.46 -0.26 2.23
C SER A 111 -7.83 -1.48 1.40
N PHE A 112 -6.83 -2.33 1.19
CA PHE A 112 -6.92 -3.57 0.43
C PHE A 112 -6.25 -4.72 1.18
N ALA A 113 -6.68 -5.93 0.90
CA ALA A 113 -6.08 -7.14 1.44
C ALA A 113 -5.80 -8.14 0.32
N PHE A 114 -4.73 -8.91 0.47
CA PHE A 114 -4.42 -10.00 -0.44
C PHE A 114 -3.70 -11.15 0.27
N GLU A 115 -4.03 -12.37 -0.13
CA GLU A 115 -3.29 -13.54 0.31
C GLU A 115 -1.94 -13.59 -0.41
N CYS A 116 -0.86 -13.73 0.35
CA CYS A 116 0.50 -13.70 -0.17
C CYS A 116 1.29 -14.87 0.39
N ASN A 117 1.49 -15.89 -0.45
CA ASN A 117 2.26 -17.09 -0.07
C ASN A 117 3.74 -17.01 -0.47
N ALA A 118 4.14 -15.93 -1.15
CA ALA A 118 5.54 -15.65 -1.47
C ALA A 118 6.15 -14.70 -0.42
N ASP A 119 7.43 -14.86 -0.16
CA ASP A 119 8.16 -13.90 0.65
C ASP A 119 8.51 -12.65 -0.18
N PRO A 120 8.32 -11.44 0.38
CA PRO A 120 8.59 -10.22 -0.35
C PRO A 120 10.10 -10.01 -0.58
N THR A 121 10.40 -9.39 -1.72
CA THR A 121 11.68 -8.74 -1.96
C THR A 121 11.48 -7.26 -1.70
N ILE A 122 11.94 -6.77 -0.55
CA ILE A 122 11.69 -5.39 -0.12
C ILE A 122 12.44 -4.37 -0.97
N SER A 123 11.79 -3.22 -1.21
CA SER A 123 12.37 -2.06 -1.88
C SER A 123 13.25 -1.24 -0.93
N ARG A 124 13.83 -0.15 -1.45
CA ARG A 124 14.63 0.79 -0.64
C ARG A 124 13.82 1.53 0.44
N GLU A 125 12.51 1.53 0.35
CA GLU A 125 11.62 2.19 1.31
C GLU A 125 11.54 1.45 2.63
N HIS A 126 11.87 0.16 2.63
CA HIS A 126 11.83 -0.71 3.78
C HIS A 126 13.18 -1.34 4.08
N SER A 127 13.50 -1.48 5.37
CA SER A 127 14.74 -2.12 5.85
C SER A 127 14.53 -3.58 6.25
N GLU A 128 13.30 -3.96 6.56
CA GLU A 128 12.98 -5.26 7.13
C GLU A 128 11.50 -5.60 6.91
N TYR A 129 11.14 -6.88 6.87
CA TYR A 129 9.77 -7.35 6.96
C TYR A 129 9.67 -8.53 7.94
N LYS A 130 8.48 -8.74 8.48
CA LYS A 130 8.17 -9.88 9.37
C LYS A 130 6.79 -10.42 9.07
N TRP A 131 6.64 -11.74 9.12
CA TRP A 131 5.36 -12.41 9.19
C TRP A 131 5.01 -12.64 10.65
N LEU A 132 3.91 -12.04 11.12
CA LEU A 132 3.53 -12.05 12.52
C LEU A 132 2.05 -12.42 12.69
N PRO A 133 1.70 -13.17 13.76
CA PRO A 133 0.31 -13.40 14.11
C PRO A 133 -0.36 -12.08 14.54
N TYR A 134 -1.69 -12.06 14.56
CA TYR A 134 -2.50 -10.85 14.75
C TYR A 134 -2.07 -9.99 15.93
N ASP A 135 -1.99 -10.55 17.13
CA ASP A 135 -1.70 -9.76 18.35
C ASP A 135 -0.31 -9.15 18.32
N THR A 136 0.67 -9.88 17.82
CA THR A 136 2.06 -9.41 17.71
C THR A 136 2.18 -8.31 16.64
N ALA A 137 1.57 -8.52 15.48
CA ALA A 137 1.54 -7.52 14.42
C ALA A 137 0.87 -6.22 14.90
N ARG A 138 -0.28 -6.34 15.58
CA ARG A 138 -1.02 -5.20 16.12
C ARG A 138 -0.18 -4.34 17.09
N LYS A 139 0.60 -4.97 17.94
CA LYS A 139 1.46 -4.25 18.90
C LYS A 139 2.60 -3.50 18.22
N LEU A 140 3.11 -4.05 17.11
CA LEU A 140 4.23 -3.49 16.38
C LEU A 140 3.83 -2.33 15.48
N LEU A 141 2.64 -2.41 14.87
CA LEU A 141 2.13 -1.40 13.94
C LEU A 141 1.94 -0.04 14.60
N LYS A 142 2.41 1.01 13.93
CA LYS A 142 2.32 2.40 14.41
C LYS A 142 0.92 3.00 14.21
N TRP A 143 0.32 2.79 13.05
CA TRP A 143 -0.85 3.55 12.62
C TRP A 143 -2.16 2.84 12.93
N ASP A 144 -3.13 3.57 13.46
CA ASP A 144 -4.45 3.04 13.77
C ASP A 144 -5.18 2.53 12.53
N SER A 145 -5.02 3.20 11.38
CA SER A 145 -5.60 2.74 10.11
C SER A 145 -5.15 1.33 9.72
N ASN A 146 -3.89 1.00 9.98
CA ASN A 146 -3.33 -0.34 9.73
C ASN A 146 -3.97 -1.37 10.67
N LYS A 147 -4.17 -1.03 11.93
CA LYS A 147 -4.79 -1.91 12.93
C LYS A 147 -6.26 -2.16 12.62
N VAL A 148 -6.99 -1.15 12.16
CA VAL A 148 -8.41 -1.28 11.78
C VAL A 148 -8.55 -2.15 10.53
N ALA A 149 -7.73 -1.93 9.51
CA ALA A 149 -7.74 -2.76 8.29
C ALA A 149 -7.44 -4.23 8.62
N MET A 150 -6.44 -4.49 9.44
CA MET A 150 -6.06 -5.83 9.89
C MET A 150 -7.20 -6.52 10.67
N TYR A 151 -7.89 -5.78 11.51
CA TYR A 151 -9.05 -6.28 12.25
C TYR A 151 -10.18 -6.69 11.30
N GLU A 152 -10.50 -5.86 10.30
CA GLU A 152 -11.52 -6.19 9.29
C GLU A 152 -11.18 -7.49 8.55
N ILE A 153 -9.92 -7.66 8.14
CA ILE A 153 -9.45 -8.87 7.47
C ILE A 153 -9.66 -10.10 8.37
N MET A 154 -9.26 -10.02 9.62
CA MET A 154 -9.44 -11.10 10.58
C MET A 154 -10.91 -11.49 10.73
N CYS A 155 -11.81 -10.52 10.84
CA CYS A 155 -13.24 -10.77 10.95
C CYS A 155 -13.80 -11.43 9.69
N ARG A 156 -13.44 -10.95 8.50
CA ARG A 156 -13.87 -11.54 7.22
C ARG A 156 -13.44 -12.99 7.09
N LEU A 157 -12.18 -13.28 7.39
CA LEU A 157 -11.62 -14.62 7.26
C LEU A 157 -12.18 -15.62 8.29
N ARG A 158 -12.54 -15.15 9.48
CA ARG A 158 -13.23 -15.98 10.50
C ARG A 158 -14.64 -16.36 10.09
N ASN A 159 -15.32 -15.49 9.36
CA ASN A 159 -16.69 -15.73 8.89
C ASN A 159 -16.76 -16.46 7.55
N ASN A 160 -15.62 -16.92 7.02
CA ASN A 160 -15.51 -17.59 5.70
C ASN A 160 -16.03 -16.75 4.53
N GLU A 161 -15.80 -15.47 4.59
CA GLU A 161 -16.25 -14.53 3.58
C GLU A 161 -15.11 -14.12 2.64
#